data_a3621ae65e264f30b1f91af578f2b29a
#
_entry.id   a3621ae65e264f30b1f91af578f2b29a
#
_cell.length_a   1.000
_cell.length_b   1.000
_cell.length_c   1.000
_cell.angle_alpha   90.00
_cell.angle_beta   90.00
_cell.angle_gamma   90.00
#
_symmetry.space_group_name_H-M   'P 1'
#
loop_
_entity.id
_entity.type
_entity.pdbx_description
1 polymer ?
#
loop_
_entity_poly.entity_id
_entity_poly.type
_entity_poly.pdbx_seq_one_letter_code
_entity_poly.pdbx_strand_id
1 'polypeptide(L)'
;MLPPTGLGLGVTLAATVLTPLASAFVYNTFDGPGSPSCHNVSRVHDATSVEDMAAVVKAAAAQPNARVRAAGKGHMWYDTQCSDDLTIIVRTERVAAISAFDLPAGAEKGSVVVEAGVTFFQLAEYLHARGASVGYTLTNWNISFGGSVAMGAHRSSIREDSMVAAGALEMDIIDGQGLIRTVVRDGSEEWLAASTSLGLLGIIARIKLQIYPDTKVYAKQATLSEKDVLNGDIYGMIAPYATANLWWWPYKRKFHHRYYDPVPANSTAQEGFQNTFSLTEIEAVAARTMLDSGKYLPTSNMLAEEIFFGLWSKPNFREKTTNKDIEHWPVYGWNYDVLIGGLYPDQKAEWDYGLRGYTMELAFPVTMANKMLKRVRQLFDAELKKGIVMTSTYRSGINIKFGKAYFDLLGQVTYNTADGADWSKGAIMFDFPSYRPTVGDEKRFNEPFYHRLANTLIDEFPCRPHWTKNTRDVFARSAKNLDPGHLARFKAVRAQFDPKGIYRNVIGEILGFY
;
A
#
# COMPACT_ATOMS: atom_id res chain seq x y z
N MET A 1 88.29 -5.48 -25.30
CA MET A 1 87.51 -5.96 -24.15
C MET A 1 86.12 -5.35 -24.25
N LEU A 2 85.16 -6.16 -24.61
CA LEU A 2 83.75 -5.77 -24.76
C LEU A 2 83.00 -6.05 -23.46
N PRO A 3 82.06 -5.20 -23.03
CA PRO A 3 81.18 -5.51 -21.89
C PRO A 3 79.95 -6.32 -22.34
N PRO A 4 79.32 -7.10 -21.48
CA PRO A 4 78.18 -7.98 -21.81
C PRO A 4 76.85 -7.21 -21.74
N THR A 5 76.05 -7.42 -22.73
CA THR A 5 74.64 -7.01 -22.86
C THR A 5 73.73 -7.91 -21.97
N GLY A 6 73.13 -7.33 -20.95
CA GLY A 6 72.09 -8.01 -20.17
C GLY A 6 70.69 -7.63 -20.66
N LEU A 7 69.98 -8.56 -21.30
CA LEU A 7 68.53 -8.46 -21.57
C LEU A 7 67.76 -8.78 -20.26
N GLY A 8 67.14 -7.75 -19.68
CA GLY A 8 66.15 -7.92 -18.62
C GLY A 8 64.76 -8.15 -19.19
N LEU A 9 64.24 -9.35 -19.09
CA LEU A 9 62.82 -9.66 -19.31
C LEU A 9 62.00 -9.12 -18.14
N GLY A 10 61.32 -8.01 -18.34
CA GLY A 10 60.33 -7.50 -17.42
C GLY A 10 59.02 -8.35 -17.53
N VAL A 11 58.77 -9.22 -16.56
CA VAL A 11 57.46 -9.89 -16.40
C VAL A 11 56.53 -8.94 -15.68
N THR A 12 55.61 -8.31 -16.46
CA THR A 12 54.50 -7.54 -15.90
C THR A 12 53.46 -8.53 -15.37
N LEU A 13 53.44 -8.74 -14.07
CA LEU A 13 52.33 -9.41 -13.40
C LEU A 13 51.10 -8.47 -13.45
N ALA A 14 50.16 -8.77 -14.32
CA ALA A 14 48.83 -8.21 -14.25
C ALA A 14 48.15 -8.77 -12.98
N ALA A 15 48.07 -7.97 -11.93
CA ALA A 15 47.26 -8.28 -10.76
C ALA A 15 45.79 -8.21 -11.20
N THR A 16 45.20 -9.36 -11.48
CA THR A 16 43.74 -9.50 -11.56
C THR A 16 43.19 -9.21 -10.17
N VAL A 17 42.65 -8.03 -9.98
CA VAL A 17 41.85 -7.70 -8.81
C VAL A 17 40.58 -8.55 -8.92
N LEU A 18 40.57 -9.69 -8.28
CA LEU A 18 39.35 -10.46 -8.02
C LEU A 18 38.48 -9.58 -7.12
N THR A 19 37.56 -8.83 -7.71
CA THR A 19 36.45 -8.24 -6.96
C THR A 19 35.72 -9.39 -6.27
N PRO A 20 35.61 -9.40 -4.94
CA PRO A 20 34.84 -10.45 -4.26
C PRO A 20 33.42 -10.44 -4.83
N LEU A 21 32.96 -11.59 -5.29
CA LEU A 21 31.55 -11.81 -5.63
C LEU A 21 30.75 -11.40 -4.39
N ALA A 22 29.95 -10.33 -4.52
CA ALA A 22 29.10 -9.90 -3.43
C ALA A 22 28.18 -11.07 -3.07
N SER A 23 28.32 -11.58 -1.84
CA SER A 23 27.45 -12.64 -1.36
C SER A 23 26.05 -12.09 -1.24
N ALA A 24 25.08 -12.73 -1.90
CA ALA A 24 23.68 -12.37 -1.76
C ALA A 24 23.19 -12.66 -0.32
N PHE A 25 22.35 -11.78 0.21
CA PHE A 25 21.70 -11.98 1.51
C PHE A 25 20.19 -11.72 1.40
N VAL A 26 19.47 -12.03 2.47
CA VAL A 26 18.03 -11.84 2.56
C VAL A 26 17.73 -10.48 3.18
N TYR A 27 16.91 -9.70 2.50
CA TYR A 27 16.37 -8.43 2.99
C TYR A 27 14.88 -8.59 3.27
N ASN A 28 14.47 -8.40 4.52
CA ASN A 28 13.07 -8.43 4.91
C ASN A 28 12.40 -7.12 4.50
N THR A 29 11.29 -7.24 3.76
CA THR A 29 10.57 -6.07 3.26
C THR A 29 9.64 -5.48 4.30
N PHE A 30 9.10 -6.31 5.20
CA PHE A 30 8.06 -5.94 6.14
C PHE A 30 8.40 -6.59 7.48
N ASP A 31 8.66 -5.82 8.44
CA ASP A 31 8.79 -6.04 9.87
C ASP A 31 8.92 -7.48 10.40
N GLY A 32 10.12 -7.98 10.41
CA GLY A 32 10.49 -9.11 11.26
C GLY A 32 10.54 -10.49 10.59
N PRO A 33 10.86 -11.51 11.36
CA PRO A 33 11.03 -12.88 10.88
C PRO A 33 9.77 -13.46 10.25
N GLY A 34 9.92 -14.08 9.09
CA GLY A 34 8.81 -14.70 8.37
C GLY A 34 7.97 -13.72 7.52
N SER A 35 8.37 -12.45 7.45
CA SER A 35 7.84 -11.49 6.48
C SER A 35 8.34 -11.78 5.07
N PRO A 36 7.66 -11.28 4.03
CA PRO A 36 8.14 -11.39 2.66
C PRO A 36 9.54 -10.80 2.53
N SER A 37 10.41 -11.49 1.80
CA SER A 37 11.83 -11.17 1.74
C SER A 37 12.33 -11.14 0.30
N CYS A 38 13.21 -10.20 0.00
CA CYS A 38 14.02 -10.22 -1.20
C CYS A 38 15.26 -11.08 -0.94
N HIS A 39 15.44 -12.16 -1.70
CA HIS A 39 16.47 -13.16 -1.42
C HIS A 39 17.83 -12.88 -2.07
N ASN A 40 17.87 -12.06 -3.13
CA ASN A 40 19.07 -11.77 -3.89
C ASN A 40 19.53 -10.33 -3.72
N VAL A 41 19.79 -9.91 -2.48
CA VAL A 41 20.25 -8.56 -2.18
C VAL A 41 21.78 -8.54 -2.04
N SER A 42 22.45 -7.71 -2.83
CA SER A 42 23.90 -7.53 -2.77
C SER A 42 24.33 -6.48 -1.76
N ARG A 43 23.50 -5.45 -1.58
CA ARG A 43 23.77 -4.33 -0.68
C ARG A 43 22.48 -3.59 -0.31
N VAL A 44 22.43 -3.10 0.92
CA VAL A 44 21.48 -2.08 1.35
C VAL A 44 22.23 -0.76 1.48
N HIS A 45 21.71 0.29 0.87
CA HIS A 45 22.26 1.64 0.93
C HIS A 45 21.24 2.56 1.62
N ASP A 46 21.62 3.10 2.77
CA ASP A 46 20.82 4.08 3.49
C ASP A 46 21.09 5.47 2.91
N ALA A 47 20.28 5.87 1.93
CA ALA A 47 20.46 7.15 1.24
C ALA A 47 20.20 8.34 2.19
N THR A 48 20.99 9.38 2.03
CA THR A 48 20.94 10.60 2.86
C THR A 48 20.48 11.83 2.09
N SER A 49 20.46 11.78 0.78
CA SER A 49 19.94 12.84 -0.10
C SER A 49 19.46 12.28 -1.43
N VAL A 50 18.79 13.12 -2.23
CA VAL A 50 18.36 12.77 -3.59
C VAL A 50 19.57 12.54 -4.49
N GLU A 51 20.61 13.35 -4.35
CA GLU A 51 21.86 13.24 -5.11
C GLU A 51 22.61 11.96 -4.78
N ASP A 52 22.58 11.52 -3.50
CA ASP A 52 23.14 10.25 -3.06
C ASP A 52 22.40 9.06 -3.71
N MET A 53 21.06 9.07 -3.73
CA MET A 53 20.28 8.07 -4.46
C MET A 53 20.65 8.03 -5.95
N ALA A 54 20.75 9.19 -6.60
CA ALA A 54 21.10 9.29 -8.01
C ALA A 54 22.50 8.74 -8.31
N ALA A 55 23.47 9.00 -7.42
CA ALA A 55 24.83 8.48 -7.52
C ALA A 55 24.86 6.94 -7.44
N VAL A 56 24.07 6.34 -6.53
CA VAL A 56 23.96 4.87 -6.43
C VAL A 56 23.38 4.27 -7.71
N VAL A 57 22.31 4.85 -8.25
CA VAL A 57 21.72 4.39 -9.51
C VAL A 57 22.70 4.51 -10.67
N LYS A 58 23.40 5.65 -10.79
CA LYS A 58 24.40 5.87 -11.83
C LYS A 58 25.54 4.86 -11.75
N ALA A 59 26.01 4.55 -10.54
CA ALA A 59 27.05 3.53 -10.33
C ALA A 59 26.55 2.13 -10.70
N ALA A 60 25.30 1.79 -10.36
CA ALA A 60 24.67 0.53 -10.75
C ALA A 60 24.51 0.41 -12.27
N ALA A 61 24.08 1.49 -12.94
CA ALA A 61 23.90 1.53 -14.38
C ALA A 61 25.18 1.31 -15.21
N ALA A 62 26.34 1.49 -14.58
CA ALA A 62 27.65 1.17 -15.16
C ALA A 62 28.05 -0.30 -15.02
N GLN A 63 27.31 -1.09 -14.23
CA GLN A 63 27.60 -2.51 -13.98
C GLN A 63 26.65 -3.42 -14.77
N PRO A 64 27.14 -4.48 -15.39
CA PRO A 64 26.27 -5.44 -16.06
C PRO A 64 25.36 -6.15 -15.04
N ASN A 65 24.11 -6.31 -15.39
CA ASN A 65 23.09 -7.03 -14.60
C ASN A 65 22.83 -6.49 -13.18
N ALA A 66 23.27 -5.28 -12.86
CA ALA A 66 22.90 -4.66 -11.59
C ALA A 66 21.41 -4.27 -11.59
N ARG A 67 20.76 -4.46 -10.44
CA ARG A 67 19.37 -4.02 -10.20
C ARG A 67 19.34 -3.09 -8.99
N VAL A 68 18.42 -2.14 -9.04
CA VAL A 68 18.19 -1.18 -7.95
C VAL A 68 16.71 -1.19 -7.58
N ARG A 69 16.43 -1.23 -6.28
CA ARG A 69 15.07 -1.11 -5.75
C ARG A 69 15.04 -0.07 -4.63
N ALA A 70 14.07 0.84 -4.70
CA ALA A 70 13.80 1.74 -3.59
C ALA A 70 13.00 1.02 -2.49
N ALA A 71 13.30 1.33 -1.25
CA ALA A 71 12.53 0.88 -0.09
C ALA A 71 12.34 2.06 0.88
N GLY A 72 11.08 2.40 1.17
CA GLY A 72 10.72 3.30 2.25
C GLY A 72 10.58 2.51 3.56
N LYS A 73 9.43 2.59 4.20
CA LYS A 73 9.10 1.82 5.42
C LYS A 73 8.90 0.31 5.19
N GLY A 74 9.06 -0.17 3.95
CA GLY A 74 8.95 -1.59 3.62
C GLY A 74 7.54 -2.18 3.73
N HIS A 75 6.49 -1.36 3.67
CA HIS A 75 5.10 -1.78 3.82
C HIS A 75 4.59 -2.58 2.60
N MET A 76 5.12 -3.78 2.43
CA MET A 76 4.77 -4.74 1.38
C MET A 76 4.38 -6.08 1.98
N TRP A 77 3.24 -6.62 1.56
CA TRP A 77 2.72 -7.90 2.06
C TRP A 77 3.34 -9.12 1.37
N TYR A 78 4.02 -8.92 0.24
CA TYR A 78 4.64 -9.97 -0.57
C TYR A 78 5.94 -9.49 -1.20
N ASP A 79 6.67 -10.41 -1.79
CA ASP A 79 7.99 -10.19 -2.40
C ASP A 79 7.95 -9.66 -3.86
N THR A 80 6.77 -9.31 -4.35
CA THR A 80 6.57 -8.94 -5.76
C THR A 80 7.30 -7.68 -6.22
N GLN A 81 7.70 -6.82 -5.29
CA GLN A 81 8.60 -5.70 -5.56
C GLN A 81 10.07 -6.12 -5.71
N CYS A 82 10.45 -7.31 -5.24
CA CYS A 82 11.82 -7.80 -5.33
C CYS A 82 12.20 -8.09 -6.79
N SER A 83 13.47 -8.31 -7.04
CA SER A 83 13.96 -8.91 -8.27
C SER A 83 14.55 -10.28 -7.93
N ASP A 84 14.44 -11.22 -8.85
CA ASP A 84 15.14 -12.49 -8.73
C ASP A 84 16.63 -12.37 -9.12
N ASP A 85 17.03 -11.22 -9.69
CA ASP A 85 18.43 -10.84 -9.95
C ASP A 85 19.08 -10.20 -8.72
N LEU A 86 20.42 -10.11 -8.74
CA LEU A 86 21.21 -9.48 -7.68
C LEU A 86 20.90 -7.97 -7.60
N THR A 87 20.39 -7.52 -6.44
CA THR A 87 19.77 -6.21 -6.28
C THR A 87 20.45 -5.36 -5.20
N ILE A 88 20.57 -4.07 -5.47
CA ILE A 88 20.89 -3.04 -4.48
C ILE A 88 19.57 -2.45 -3.96
N ILE A 89 19.34 -2.53 -2.66
CA ILE A 89 18.22 -1.83 -2.01
C ILE A 89 18.68 -0.43 -1.61
N VAL A 90 17.96 0.60 -2.08
CA VAL A 90 18.16 2.00 -1.69
C VAL A 90 17.06 2.39 -0.71
N ARG A 91 17.42 2.56 0.55
CA ARG A 91 16.47 2.98 1.59
C ARG A 91 16.32 4.49 1.54
N THR A 92 15.05 4.95 1.47
CA THR A 92 14.72 6.36 1.30
C THR A 92 14.31 7.05 2.62
N GLU A 93 14.26 6.35 3.73
CA GLU A 93 13.72 6.84 5.00
C GLU A 93 14.39 8.11 5.53
N ARG A 94 15.68 8.29 5.24
CA ARG A 94 16.44 9.48 5.64
C ARG A 94 16.38 10.63 4.63
N VAL A 95 15.79 10.40 3.46
CA VAL A 95 15.52 11.41 2.43
C VAL A 95 14.09 11.90 2.68
N ALA A 96 13.92 12.76 3.67
CA ALA A 96 12.61 13.06 4.27
C ALA A 96 12.42 14.55 4.58
N ALA A 97 12.95 15.43 3.73
CA ALA A 97 12.72 16.86 3.85
C ALA A 97 11.31 17.27 3.38
N ILE A 98 10.71 18.25 4.06
CA ILE A 98 9.48 18.93 3.67
C ILE A 98 9.86 20.40 3.41
N SER A 99 9.51 20.91 2.22
CA SER A 99 9.94 22.23 1.77
C SER A 99 8.88 22.91 0.88
N ALA A 100 9.15 24.12 0.46
CA ALA A 100 8.32 24.89 -0.48
C ALA A 100 6.82 24.87 -0.11
N PHE A 101 6.53 25.03 1.19
CA PHE A 101 5.14 25.20 1.66
C PHE A 101 4.59 26.52 1.14
N ASP A 102 3.48 26.46 0.44
CA ASP A 102 2.78 27.61 -0.11
C ASP A 102 1.26 27.40 0.02
N LEU A 103 0.65 28.13 0.96
CA LEU A 103 -0.80 28.21 1.14
C LEU A 103 -1.15 29.66 1.50
N PRO A 104 -1.41 30.52 0.49
CA PRO A 104 -1.79 31.89 0.72
C PRO A 104 -3.03 32.03 1.61
N ALA A 105 -3.08 33.08 2.43
CA ALA A 105 -4.23 33.36 3.28
C ALA A 105 -5.52 33.48 2.43
N GLY A 106 -6.55 32.73 2.80
CA GLY A 106 -7.82 32.69 2.08
C GLY A 106 -7.82 31.85 0.80
N ALA A 107 -6.71 31.21 0.43
CA ALA A 107 -6.69 30.29 -0.70
C ALA A 107 -7.40 28.98 -0.36
N GLU A 108 -8.12 28.41 -1.31
CA GLU A 108 -8.74 27.10 -1.17
C GLU A 108 -7.75 25.94 -1.34
N LYS A 109 -6.62 26.19 -1.98
CA LYS A 109 -5.59 25.19 -2.32
C LYS A 109 -4.22 25.82 -2.26
N GLY A 110 -3.25 25.00 -1.91
CA GLY A 110 -1.85 25.34 -1.92
C GLY A 110 -0.98 24.17 -2.37
N SER A 111 0.30 24.24 -2.12
CA SER A 111 1.23 23.16 -2.42
C SER A 111 2.34 23.02 -1.38
N VAL A 112 2.97 21.86 -1.35
CA VAL A 112 4.16 21.55 -0.56
C VAL A 112 5.01 20.54 -1.31
N VAL A 113 6.33 20.61 -1.16
CA VAL A 113 7.24 19.60 -1.70
C VAL A 113 7.69 18.67 -0.59
N VAL A 114 7.57 17.36 -0.82
CA VAL A 114 8.03 16.31 0.09
C VAL A 114 9.05 15.42 -0.60
N GLU A 115 10.08 15.02 0.11
CA GLU A 115 11.00 13.98 -0.35
C GLU A 115 10.39 12.58 -0.12
N ALA A 116 10.90 11.59 -0.85
CA ALA A 116 10.34 10.24 -0.94
C ALA A 116 10.11 9.53 0.40
N GLY A 117 10.99 9.78 1.38
CA GLY A 117 10.96 9.16 2.70
C GLY A 117 10.00 9.79 3.69
N VAL A 118 9.44 10.98 3.39
CA VAL A 118 8.44 11.63 4.25
C VAL A 118 7.24 10.72 4.41
N THR A 119 6.85 10.45 5.66
CA THR A 119 5.65 9.67 5.95
C THR A 119 4.41 10.58 5.98
N PHE A 120 3.23 9.96 5.83
CA PHE A 120 1.98 10.71 5.96
C PHE A 120 1.84 11.35 7.34
N PHE A 121 2.30 10.68 8.39
CA PHE A 121 2.28 11.22 9.74
C PHE A 121 3.13 12.50 9.84
N GLN A 122 4.38 12.46 9.39
CA GLN A 122 5.27 13.63 9.41
C GLN A 122 4.69 14.81 8.62
N LEU A 123 4.11 14.52 7.44
CA LEU A 123 3.49 15.58 6.65
C LEU A 123 2.22 16.11 7.33
N ALA A 124 1.38 15.26 7.91
CA ALA A 124 0.16 15.67 8.58
C ALA A 124 0.45 16.59 9.78
N GLU A 125 1.45 16.25 10.61
CA GLU A 125 1.90 17.12 11.72
C GLU A 125 2.44 18.46 11.21
N TYR A 126 3.31 18.41 10.17
CA TYR A 126 3.90 19.62 9.58
C TYR A 126 2.84 20.57 9.04
N LEU A 127 1.83 20.03 8.34
CA LEU A 127 0.75 20.82 7.74
C LEU A 127 -0.21 21.36 8.81
N HIS A 128 -0.66 20.52 9.75
CA HIS A 128 -1.55 20.93 10.83
C HIS A 128 -0.99 22.09 11.62
N ALA A 129 0.31 22.06 11.96
CA ALA A 129 0.98 23.17 12.65
C ALA A 129 1.00 24.49 11.83
N ARG A 130 0.62 24.45 10.56
CA ARG A 130 0.55 25.58 9.63
C ARG A 130 -0.87 25.88 9.13
N GLY A 131 -1.88 25.30 9.76
CA GLY A 131 -3.28 25.46 9.36
C GLY A 131 -3.63 24.83 8.03
N ALA A 132 -2.93 23.77 7.65
CA ALA A 132 -3.10 23.06 6.39
C ALA A 132 -3.30 21.55 6.59
N SER A 133 -3.80 20.87 5.56
CA SER A 133 -3.95 19.42 5.51
C SER A 133 -3.81 18.88 4.08
N VAL A 134 -3.63 17.56 3.94
CA VAL A 134 -3.71 16.88 2.64
C VAL A 134 -5.16 16.69 2.16
N GLY A 135 -6.15 17.07 2.97
CA GLY A 135 -7.56 17.01 2.64
C GLY A 135 -8.21 15.62 2.73
N TYR A 136 -7.50 14.61 3.18
CA TYR A 136 -8.03 13.25 3.33
C TYR A 136 -7.32 12.46 4.41
N THR A 137 -7.88 11.29 4.76
CA THR A 137 -7.31 10.34 5.71
C THR A 137 -6.90 9.04 5.02
N LEU A 138 -5.86 8.40 5.54
CA LEU A 138 -5.41 7.06 5.11
C LEU A 138 -5.54 6.06 6.26
N THR A 139 -5.50 4.79 5.91
CA THR A 139 -5.54 3.71 6.90
C THR A 139 -4.22 3.54 7.64
N ASN A 140 -3.09 3.88 7.03
CA ASN A 140 -1.76 3.78 7.65
C ASN A 140 -0.96 5.05 7.37
N TRP A 141 -0.48 5.71 8.42
CA TRP A 141 0.27 6.96 8.33
C TRP A 141 1.78 6.77 8.37
N ASN A 142 2.25 5.64 8.83
CA ASN A 142 3.67 5.34 8.86
C ASN A 142 4.15 4.68 7.55
N ILE A 143 3.66 5.18 6.42
CA ILE A 143 4.12 4.83 5.07
C ILE A 143 4.66 6.07 4.37
N SER A 144 5.69 5.88 3.55
CA SER A 144 6.35 6.98 2.85
C SER A 144 5.67 7.34 1.54
N PHE A 145 5.72 8.63 1.17
CA PHE A 145 5.06 9.13 -0.04
C PHE A 145 5.61 8.52 -1.32
N GLY A 146 6.94 8.40 -1.47
CA GLY A 146 7.53 7.84 -2.69
C GLY A 146 7.01 6.44 -3.00
N GLY A 147 7.03 5.54 -2.00
CA GLY A 147 6.50 4.19 -2.15
C GLY A 147 4.98 4.17 -2.35
N SER A 148 4.24 5.03 -1.66
CA SER A 148 2.78 5.09 -1.77
C SER A 148 2.32 5.49 -3.17
N VAL A 149 2.95 6.50 -3.78
CA VAL A 149 2.64 6.90 -5.16
C VAL A 149 3.06 5.82 -6.14
N ALA A 150 4.30 5.33 -6.03
CA ALA A 150 4.82 4.33 -6.95
C ALA A 150 3.95 3.06 -7.01
N MET A 151 3.42 2.62 -5.87
CA MET A 151 2.65 1.37 -5.75
C MET A 151 1.13 1.56 -5.81
N GLY A 152 0.65 2.76 -6.16
CA GLY A 152 -0.78 3.03 -6.32
C GLY A 152 -1.56 2.96 -5.02
N ALA A 153 -0.99 3.46 -3.91
CA ALA A 153 -1.72 3.55 -2.64
C ALA A 153 -2.95 4.44 -2.76
N HIS A 154 -3.99 4.09 -2.01
CA HIS A 154 -5.28 4.75 -2.11
C HIS A 154 -5.99 4.86 -0.75
N ARG A 155 -6.86 5.83 -0.64
CA ARG A 155 -7.87 5.96 0.42
C ARG A 155 -9.21 5.36 0.00
N SER A 156 -10.24 5.54 0.79
CA SER A 156 -11.60 5.09 0.46
C SER A 156 -12.50 6.28 0.16
N SER A 157 -12.71 6.59 -1.11
CA SER A 157 -13.67 7.59 -1.57
C SER A 157 -14.15 7.30 -2.98
N ILE A 158 -15.46 7.34 -3.20
CA ILE A 158 -16.06 7.32 -4.54
C ILE A 158 -16.36 8.74 -5.02
N ARG A 159 -16.49 9.69 -4.10
CA ARG A 159 -16.81 11.09 -4.36
C ARG A 159 -15.59 11.93 -4.69
N GLU A 160 -14.50 11.71 -3.98
CA GLU A 160 -13.26 12.47 -4.10
C GLU A 160 -12.13 11.59 -4.61
N ASP A 161 -11.07 12.21 -5.10
CA ASP A 161 -9.90 11.47 -5.60
C ASP A 161 -9.36 10.52 -4.52
N SER A 162 -9.29 9.25 -4.85
CA SER A 162 -8.89 8.20 -3.92
C SER A 162 -7.42 7.81 -4.02
N MET A 163 -6.81 7.95 -5.21
CA MET A 163 -5.40 7.63 -5.41
C MET A 163 -4.50 8.70 -4.79
N VAL A 164 -3.44 8.31 -4.09
CA VAL A 164 -2.45 9.25 -3.53
C VAL A 164 -1.80 10.07 -4.65
N ALA A 165 -1.53 9.45 -5.80
CA ALA A 165 -0.99 10.12 -6.98
C ALA A 165 -1.88 11.25 -7.51
N ALA A 166 -3.20 11.18 -7.30
CA ALA A 166 -4.11 12.25 -7.72
C ALA A 166 -3.88 13.58 -6.98
N GLY A 167 -3.27 13.54 -5.80
CA GLY A 167 -2.83 14.72 -5.05
C GLY A 167 -1.48 15.27 -5.49
N ALA A 168 -0.71 14.55 -6.31
CA ALA A 168 0.57 15.02 -6.81
C ALA A 168 0.39 16.01 -7.97
N LEU A 169 1.20 17.06 -7.99
CA LEU A 169 1.26 18.07 -9.05
C LEU A 169 2.51 17.89 -9.92
N GLU A 170 3.59 17.37 -9.32
CA GLU A 170 4.89 17.18 -9.96
C GLU A 170 5.66 16.08 -9.22
N MET A 171 6.49 15.33 -9.92
CA MET A 171 7.36 14.29 -9.37
C MET A 171 8.75 14.38 -9.97
N ASP A 172 9.78 14.35 -9.11
CA ASP A 172 11.15 14.12 -9.53
C ASP A 172 11.45 12.61 -9.45
N ILE A 173 11.83 12.01 -10.57
CA ILE A 173 12.12 10.58 -10.69
C ILE A 173 13.58 10.41 -11.11
N ILE A 174 14.34 9.64 -10.34
CA ILE A 174 15.70 9.21 -10.71
C ILE A 174 15.57 8.05 -11.68
N ASP A 175 15.88 8.29 -12.94
CA ASP A 175 15.76 7.30 -14.03
C ASP A 175 16.85 6.22 -13.97
N GLY A 176 16.79 5.23 -14.87
CA GLY A 176 17.74 4.13 -14.96
C GLY A 176 19.16 4.51 -15.36
N GLN A 177 19.41 5.79 -15.64
CA GLN A 177 20.75 6.36 -15.88
C GLN A 177 21.27 7.18 -14.68
N GLY A 178 20.46 7.32 -13.63
CA GLY A 178 20.76 8.16 -12.47
C GLY A 178 20.53 9.65 -12.72
N LEU A 179 19.73 10.01 -13.74
CA LEU A 179 19.33 11.38 -14.02
C LEU A 179 17.99 11.68 -13.32
N ILE A 180 17.87 12.89 -12.79
CA ILE A 180 16.61 13.36 -12.21
C ILE A 180 15.75 13.92 -13.33
N ARG A 181 14.57 13.34 -13.53
CA ARG A 181 13.55 13.81 -14.48
C ARG A 181 12.35 14.34 -13.72
N THR A 182 11.95 15.55 -14.03
CA THR A 182 10.74 16.16 -13.50
C THR A 182 9.55 15.83 -14.40
N VAL A 183 8.53 15.18 -13.85
CA VAL A 183 7.28 14.82 -14.51
C VAL A 183 6.16 15.67 -13.92
N VAL A 184 5.49 16.45 -14.76
CA VAL A 184 4.43 17.39 -14.34
C VAL A 184 3.05 16.81 -14.66
N ARG A 185 2.05 17.16 -13.85
CA ARG A 185 0.65 16.75 -14.04
C ARG A 185 0.00 17.51 -15.22
N ASP A 186 0.28 17.06 -16.42
CA ASP A 186 -0.21 17.65 -17.67
C ASP A 186 -1.02 16.66 -18.53
N GLY A 187 -1.21 15.42 -18.03
CA GLY A 187 -1.87 14.35 -18.76
C GLY A 187 -1.00 13.66 -19.81
N SER A 188 0.30 13.94 -19.85
CA SER A 188 1.27 13.27 -20.71
C SER A 188 1.37 11.78 -20.41
N GLU A 189 1.91 11.00 -21.36
CA GLU A 189 2.19 9.58 -21.17
C GLU A 189 3.13 9.33 -19.98
N GLU A 190 4.08 10.23 -19.78
CA GLU A 190 5.03 10.18 -18.66
C GLU A 190 4.30 10.34 -17.32
N TRP A 191 3.39 11.31 -17.23
CA TRP A 191 2.56 11.50 -16.04
C TRP A 191 1.67 10.30 -15.74
N LEU A 192 0.98 9.79 -16.77
CA LEU A 192 0.07 8.65 -16.64
C LEU A 192 0.81 7.38 -16.19
N ALA A 193 2.04 7.18 -16.65
CA ALA A 193 2.88 6.07 -16.23
C ALA A 193 3.48 6.28 -14.82
N ALA A 194 3.86 7.51 -14.47
CA ALA A 194 4.45 7.84 -13.17
C ALA A 194 3.46 7.70 -12.02
N SER A 195 2.16 7.97 -12.26
CA SER A 195 1.09 7.95 -11.24
C SER A 195 0.93 6.59 -10.54
N THR A 196 1.29 5.49 -11.22
CA THR A 196 1.40 4.14 -10.63
C THR A 196 2.55 3.42 -11.34
N SER A 197 3.79 3.83 -11.00
CA SER A 197 4.99 3.41 -11.73
C SER A 197 5.49 2.00 -11.37
N LEU A 198 5.02 1.42 -10.27
CA LEU A 198 5.49 0.13 -9.72
C LEU A 198 7.01 0.12 -9.45
N GLY A 199 7.61 1.29 -9.34
CA GLY A 199 9.05 1.48 -9.26
C GLY A 199 9.82 1.05 -10.53
N LEU A 200 9.14 0.93 -11.67
CA LEU A 200 9.71 0.47 -12.94
C LEU A 200 10.23 1.62 -13.82
N LEU A 201 9.86 2.86 -13.51
CA LEU A 201 10.39 4.06 -14.16
C LEU A 201 11.62 4.60 -13.45
N GLY A 202 11.75 4.32 -12.15
CA GLY A 202 12.80 4.88 -11.33
C GLY A 202 12.43 5.02 -9.87
N ILE A 203 13.28 5.72 -9.13
CA ILE A 203 13.03 6.10 -7.74
C ILE A 203 12.33 7.45 -7.75
N ILE A 204 11.09 7.52 -7.26
CA ILE A 204 10.44 8.80 -6.97
C ILE A 204 11.23 9.45 -5.83
N ALA A 205 11.84 10.59 -6.09
CA ALA A 205 12.73 11.26 -5.15
C ALA A 205 12.05 12.42 -4.41
N ARG A 206 11.24 13.21 -5.12
CA ARG A 206 10.46 14.32 -4.59
C ARG A 206 9.07 14.34 -5.21
N ILE A 207 8.09 14.85 -4.48
CA ILE A 207 6.72 15.03 -4.95
C ILE A 207 6.23 16.40 -4.49
N LYS A 208 5.74 17.20 -5.42
CA LYS A 208 4.97 18.41 -5.13
C LYS A 208 3.51 17.99 -4.96
N LEU A 209 2.99 18.18 -3.78
CA LEU A 209 1.62 17.78 -3.41
C LEU A 209 0.71 18.99 -3.32
N GLN A 210 -0.55 18.82 -3.73
CA GLN A 210 -1.62 19.75 -3.46
C GLN A 210 -2.02 19.63 -1.99
N ILE A 211 -2.22 20.77 -1.33
CA ILE A 211 -2.69 20.86 0.05
C ILE A 211 -3.89 21.80 0.14
N TYR A 212 -4.55 21.78 1.27
CA TYR A 212 -5.78 22.53 1.54
C TYR A 212 -5.70 23.19 2.91
N PRO A 213 -6.51 24.23 3.19
CA PRO A 213 -6.74 24.69 4.55
C PRO A 213 -7.15 23.54 5.47
N ASP A 214 -6.68 23.55 6.71
CA ASP A 214 -7.02 22.50 7.67
C ASP A 214 -8.51 22.53 8.04
N THR A 215 -9.06 21.35 8.26
CA THR A 215 -10.47 21.16 8.62
C THR A 215 -10.59 20.17 9.76
N LYS A 216 -11.70 20.22 10.46
CA LYS A 216 -12.13 19.10 11.30
C LYS A 216 -12.90 18.09 10.45
N VAL A 217 -13.02 16.89 10.95
CA VAL A 217 -13.73 15.78 10.32
C VAL A 217 -14.78 15.26 11.29
N TYR A 218 -16.01 15.13 10.80
CA TYR A 218 -17.08 14.39 11.46
C TYR A 218 -16.99 12.93 11.07
N ALA A 219 -16.87 12.05 12.05
CA ALA A 219 -16.81 10.60 11.84
C ALA A 219 -18.01 9.91 12.50
N LYS A 220 -18.65 8.99 11.79
CA LYS A 220 -19.76 8.18 12.31
C LYS A 220 -19.67 6.74 11.80
N GLN A 221 -20.19 5.81 12.61
CA GLN A 221 -20.33 4.40 12.22
C GLN A 221 -21.73 3.89 12.53
N ALA A 222 -22.27 3.12 11.60
CA ALA A 222 -23.50 2.36 11.76
C ALA A 222 -23.23 0.85 11.60
N THR A 223 -23.93 0.03 12.35
CA THR A 223 -23.93 -1.42 12.16
C THR A 223 -25.14 -1.82 11.31
N LEU A 224 -24.88 -2.49 10.20
CA LEU A 224 -25.88 -2.90 9.22
C LEU A 224 -26.00 -4.43 9.16
N SER A 225 -27.16 -4.95 8.80
CA SER A 225 -27.29 -6.38 8.51
C SER A 225 -26.62 -6.73 7.18
N GLU A 226 -26.02 -7.90 7.09
CA GLU A 226 -25.45 -8.41 5.84
C GLU A 226 -26.51 -8.45 4.72
N LYS A 227 -27.71 -8.87 5.05
CA LYS A 227 -28.83 -8.94 4.10
C LYS A 227 -29.14 -7.59 3.47
N ASP A 228 -29.17 -6.55 4.28
CA ASP A 228 -29.52 -5.20 3.81
C ASP A 228 -28.42 -4.63 2.91
N VAL A 229 -27.14 -4.84 3.25
CA VAL A 229 -26.01 -4.39 2.41
C VAL A 229 -25.96 -5.18 1.10
N LEU A 230 -26.04 -6.51 1.14
CA LEU A 230 -25.95 -7.33 -0.06
C LEU A 230 -27.12 -7.13 -1.04
N ASN A 231 -28.29 -6.70 -0.56
CA ASN A 231 -29.47 -6.46 -1.39
C ASN A 231 -29.79 -4.97 -1.59
N GLY A 232 -29.10 -4.07 -0.90
CA GLY A 232 -29.28 -2.63 -0.99
C GLY A 232 -28.49 -1.99 -2.14
N ASP A 233 -28.56 -0.66 -2.20
CA ASP A 233 -27.76 0.16 -3.11
C ASP A 233 -26.45 0.57 -2.41
N ILE A 234 -25.40 -0.21 -2.63
CA ILE A 234 -24.08 0.06 -2.04
C ILE A 234 -23.53 1.42 -2.54
N TYR A 235 -23.70 1.74 -3.82
CA TYR A 235 -23.24 3.01 -4.37
C TYR A 235 -23.92 4.20 -3.70
N GLY A 236 -25.24 4.18 -3.62
CA GLY A 236 -26.02 5.24 -2.97
C GLY A 236 -25.73 5.35 -1.47
N MET A 237 -25.32 4.25 -0.82
CA MET A 237 -24.93 4.25 0.58
C MET A 237 -23.60 5.01 0.84
N ILE A 238 -22.66 4.96 -0.09
CA ILE A 238 -21.31 5.50 0.10
C ILE A 238 -21.05 6.83 -0.59
N ALA A 239 -21.70 7.07 -1.73
CA ALA A 239 -21.46 8.26 -2.58
C ALA A 239 -21.70 9.62 -1.89
N PRO A 240 -22.58 9.75 -0.89
CA PRO A 240 -22.78 11.02 -0.20
C PRO A 240 -21.57 11.51 0.59
N TYR A 241 -20.65 10.62 0.99
CA TYR A 241 -19.59 10.93 1.95
C TYR A 241 -18.23 11.15 1.30
N ALA A 242 -17.43 12.04 1.89
CA ALA A 242 -16.05 12.29 1.45
C ALA A 242 -15.16 11.06 1.59
N THR A 243 -15.35 10.30 2.66
CA THR A 243 -14.71 9.01 2.87
C THR A 243 -15.75 8.04 3.42
N ALA A 244 -15.86 6.84 2.85
CA ALA A 244 -16.74 5.80 3.36
C ALA A 244 -16.08 4.43 3.23
N ASN A 245 -16.18 3.62 4.28
CA ASN A 245 -15.69 2.25 4.32
C ASN A 245 -16.80 1.32 4.79
N LEU A 246 -16.78 0.08 4.28
CA LEU A 246 -17.54 -1.01 4.84
C LEU A 246 -16.57 -2.04 5.42
N TRP A 247 -16.83 -2.50 6.63
CA TRP A 247 -16.12 -3.63 7.22
C TRP A 247 -17.07 -4.79 7.39
N TRP A 248 -16.81 -5.88 6.69
CA TRP A 248 -17.66 -7.06 6.70
C TRP A 248 -17.17 -8.08 7.72
N TRP A 249 -18.12 -8.58 8.51
CA TRP A 249 -17.96 -9.59 9.55
C TRP A 249 -18.76 -10.83 9.17
N PRO A 250 -18.16 -11.76 8.40
CA PRO A 250 -18.91 -12.82 7.72
C PRO A 250 -19.54 -13.86 8.65
N TYR A 251 -18.93 -14.15 9.81
CA TYR A 251 -19.56 -15.03 10.82
C TYR A 251 -20.71 -14.33 11.54
N LYS A 252 -20.56 -13.05 11.82
CA LYS A 252 -21.60 -12.19 12.46
C LYS A 252 -22.75 -11.85 11.51
N ARG A 253 -22.60 -12.03 10.22
CA ARG A 253 -23.57 -11.55 9.21
C ARG A 253 -23.87 -10.06 9.37
N LYS A 254 -22.86 -9.25 9.61
CA LYS A 254 -22.95 -7.81 9.83
C LYS A 254 -21.92 -7.06 9.02
N PHE A 255 -22.21 -5.78 8.82
CA PHE A 255 -21.27 -4.78 8.32
C PHE A 255 -21.20 -3.62 9.31
N HIS A 256 -20.01 -3.03 9.44
CA HIS A 256 -19.88 -1.66 9.93
C HIS A 256 -19.74 -0.75 8.71
N HIS A 257 -20.57 0.28 8.63
CA HIS A 257 -20.46 1.38 7.68
C HIS A 257 -19.92 2.57 8.43
N ARG A 258 -18.66 2.92 8.20
CA ARG A 258 -18.00 4.11 8.78
C ARG A 258 -17.78 5.12 7.68
N TYR A 259 -18.13 6.36 7.96
CA TYR A 259 -17.97 7.46 7.03
C TYR A 259 -17.45 8.72 7.71
N TYR A 260 -16.85 9.58 6.91
CA TYR A 260 -16.19 10.80 7.32
C TYR A 260 -16.54 11.91 6.34
N ASP A 261 -16.85 13.10 6.90
CA ASP A 261 -17.03 14.31 6.12
C ASP A 261 -16.24 15.47 6.73
N PRO A 262 -15.61 16.32 5.92
CA PRO A 262 -14.97 17.53 6.43
C PRO A 262 -16.04 18.50 6.98
N VAL A 263 -15.71 19.13 8.09
CA VAL A 263 -16.50 20.19 8.71
C VAL A 263 -15.60 21.38 9.00
N PRO A 264 -16.14 22.61 9.09
CA PRO A 264 -15.35 23.78 9.40
C PRO A 264 -14.54 23.62 10.70
N ALA A 265 -13.34 24.17 10.75
CA ALA A 265 -12.43 24.06 11.89
C ALA A 265 -13.05 24.55 13.21
N ASN A 266 -13.96 25.53 13.15
CA ASN A 266 -14.67 26.09 14.28
C ASN A 266 -16.01 25.39 14.61
N SER A 267 -16.33 24.27 13.96
CA SER A 267 -17.63 23.59 14.12
C SER A 267 -17.83 22.94 15.49
N THR A 268 -16.77 22.65 16.23
CA THR A 268 -16.82 21.99 17.56
C THR A 268 -15.73 22.52 18.47
N ALA A 269 -15.96 22.38 19.80
CA ALA A 269 -14.97 22.69 20.82
C ALA A 269 -13.94 21.57 21.06
N GLN A 270 -14.01 20.46 20.34
CA GLN A 270 -13.08 19.35 20.51
C GLN A 270 -11.69 19.72 19.98
N GLU A 271 -10.68 19.55 20.82
CA GLU A 271 -9.29 19.94 20.53
C GLU A 271 -8.50 18.83 19.79
N GLY A 272 -9.09 17.66 19.62
CA GLY A 272 -8.49 16.55 18.92
C GLY A 272 -8.39 15.27 19.72
N PHE A 273 -8.02 14.22 19.03
CA PHE A 273 -7.90 12.90 19.63
C PHE A 273 -6.74 12.11 18.99
N GLN A 274 -6.40 11.02 19.65
CA GLN A 274 -5.41 10.05 19.20
C GLN A 274 -6.13 8.73 18.96
N ASN A 275 -5.79 8.00 17.89
CA ASN A 275 -6.35 6.69 17.70
C ASN A 275 -5.77 5.66 18.70
N THR A 276 -6.58 4.66 19.03
CA THR A 276 -6.22 3.59 19.96
C THR A 276 -6.25 2.21 19.25
N PHE A 277 -5.85 2.17 18.01
CA PHE A 277 -5.88 0.96 17.20
C PHE A 277 -4.78 -0.04 17.52
N SER A 278 -3.65 0.39 18.05
CA SER A 278 -2.55 -0.51 18.40
C SER A 278 -3.01 -1.54 19.41
N LEU A 279 -2.67 -2.80 19.17
CA LEU A 279 -2.79 -3.83 20.19
C LEU A 279 -1.71 -3.61 21.25
N THR A 280 -2.07 -3.82 22.50
CA THR A 280 -1.09 -4.09 23.54
C THR A 280 -0.46 -5.47 23.33
N GLU A 281 0.70 -5.71 23.90
CA GLU A 281 1.35 -7.03 23.82
C GLU A 281 0.45 -8.16 24.34
N ILE A 282 -0.27 -7.90 25.44
CA ILE A 282 -1.21 -8.88 26.02
C ILE A 282 -2.34 -9.21 25.04
N GLU A 283 -2.93 -8.20 24.42
CA GLU A 283 -3.99 -8.39 23.42
C GLU A 283 -3.47 -9.13 22.18
N ALA A 284 -2.26 -8.82 21.72
CA ALA A 284 -1.64 -9.48 20.59
C ALA A 284 -1.34 -10.97 20.90
N VAL A 285 -0.82 -11.28 22.09
CA VAL A 285 -0.58 -12.67 22.53
C VAL A 285 -1.91 -13.43 22.68
N ALA A 286 -2.93 -12.80 23.26
CA ALA A 286 -4.27 -13.41 23.37
C ALA A 286 -4.88 -13.69 22.00
N ALA A 287 -4.82 -12.72 21.07
CA ALA A 287 -5.28 -12.88 19.69
C ALA A 287 -4.56 -14.03 18.99
N ARG A 288 -3.22 -14.08 19.08
CA ARG A 288 -2.42 -15.17 18.50
C ARG A 288 -2.82 -16.54 19.05
N THR A 289 -2.94 -16.67 20.38
CA THR A 289 -3.34 -17.92 21.03
C THR A 289 -4.71 -18.38 20.55
N MET A 290 -5.66 -17.48 20.43
CA MET A 290 -7.01 -17.75 19.94
C MET A 290 -6.99 -18.19 18.47
N LEU A 291 -6.25 -17.51 17.61
CA LEU A 291 -6.12 -17.85 16.20
C LEU A 291 -5.40 -19.21 16.01
N ASP A 292 -4.36 -19.48 16.79
CA ASP A 292 -3.66 -20.76 16.78
C ASP A 292 -4.56 -21.91 17.27
N SER A 293 -5.45 -21.65 18.22
CA SER A 293 -6.43 -22.65 18.69
C SER A 293 -7.55 -22.90 17.68
N GLY A 294 -7.84 -21.97 16.81
CA GLY A 294 -8.85 -22.05 15.74
C GLY A 294 -8.65 -23.23 14.79
N LYS A 295 -7.43 -23.71 14.68
CA LYS A 295 -7.07 -24.91 13.92
C LYS A 295 -7.64 -26.21 14.50
N TYR A 296 -7.86 -26.26 15.82
CA TYR A 296 -8.42 -27.43 16.53
C TYR A 296 -9.90 -27.25 16.87
N LEU A 297 -10.30 -26.01 17.12
CA LEU A 297 -11.63 -25.63 17.54
C LEU A 297 -12.23 -24.66 16.52
N PRO A 298 -13.04 -25.15 15.59
CA PRO A 298 -13.69 -24.28 14.58
C PRO A 298 -14.38 -23.06 15.15
N THR A 299 -14.96 -23.18 16.34
CA THR A 299 -15.64 -22.09 17.04
C THR A 299 -14.70 -20.96 17.50
N SER A 300 -13.39 -21.22 17.62
CA SER A 300 -12.42 -20.19 18.04
C SER A 300 -12.33 -19.02 17.07
N ASN A 301 -12.42 -19.28 15.76
CA ASN A 301 -12.42 -18.21 14.77
C ASN A 301 -13.71 -17.38 14.83
N MET A 302 -14.83 -18.00 15.10
CA MET A 302 -16.11 -17.30 15.31
C MET A 302 -16.04 -16.42 16.56
N LEU A 303 -15.44 -16.94 17.64
CA LEU A 303 -15.24 -16.18 18.88
C LEU A 303 -14.26 -15.02 18.67
N ALA A 304 -13.18 -15.23 17.93
CA ALA A 304 -12.24 -14.16 17.59
C ALA A 304 -12.94 -13.02 16.82
N GLU A 305 -13.76 -13.37 15.82
CA GLU A 305 -14.53 -12.37 15.08
C GLU A 305 -15.55 -11.65 15.99
N GLU A 306 -16.19 -12.34 16.94
CA GLU A 306 -17.10 -11.74 17.92
C GLU A 306 -16.39 -10.66 18.75
N ILE A 307 -15.21 -10.98 19.26
CA ILE A 307 -14.40 -10.05 20.07
C ILE A 307 -13.96 -8.86 19.22
N PHE A 308 -13.40 -9.10 18.04
CA PHE A 308 -12.95 -8.03 17.15
C PHE A 308 -14.12 -7.14 16.68
N PHE A 309 -15.27 -7.74 16.39
CA PHE A 309 -16.48 -6.99 16.06
C PHE A 309 -16.88 -6.05 17.20
N GLY A 310 -16.88 -6.55 18.44
CA GLY A 310 -17.17 -5.73 19.62
C GLY A 310 -16.20 -4.57 19.80
N LEU A 311 -14.90 -4.84 19.69
CA LEU A 311 -13.85 -3.82 19.78
C LEU A 311 -13.98 -2.76 18.66
N TRP A 312 -14.31 -3.19 17.45
CA TRP A 312 -14.45 -2.30 16.29
C TRP A 312 -15.76 -1.52 16.27
N SER A 313 -16.74 -1.92 17.07
CA SER A 313 -18.02 -1.22 17.17
C SER A 313 -17.91 0.13 17.86
N LYS A 314 -16.90 0.30 18.73
CA LYS A 314 -16.61 1.55 19.42
C LYS A 314 -15.76 2.50 18.56
N PRO A 315 -15.79 3.82 18.83
CA PRO A 315 -14.75 4.70 18.34
C PRO A 315 -13.40 4.26 18.93
N ASN A 316 -12.41 4.00 18.12
CA ASN A 316 -11.09 3.63 18.63
C ASN A 316 -10.21 4.89 18.74
N PHE A 317 -10.67 5.83 19.57
CA PHE A 317 -10.04 7.14 19.77
C PHE A 317 -9.99 7.50 21.24
N ARG A 318 -8.95 8.23 21.62
CA ARG A 318 -8.74 8.81 22.96
C ARG A 318 -8.62 10.32 22.83
N GLU A 319 -9.36 11.05 23.65
CA GLU A 319 -9.29 12.50 23.65
C GLU A 319 -7.94 12.97 24.20
N LYS A 320 -7.26 13.87 23.50
CA LYS A 320 -5.90 14.33 23.85
C LYS A 320 -5.86 15.13 25.15
N THR A 321 -6.87 15.94 25.40
CA THR A 321 -6.92 16.83 26.59
C THR A 321 -7.23 16.08 27.87
N THR A 322 -8.17 15.15 27.84
CA THR A 322 -8.63 14.41 29.02
C THR A 322 -7.98 13.04 29.17
N ASN A 323 -7.31 12.55 28.14
CA ASN A 323 -6.74 11.19 28.05
C ASN A 323 -7.78 10.08 28.29
N LYS A 324 -9.06 10.34 27.96
CA LYS A 324 -10.17 9.38 28.09
C LYS A 324 -10.56 8.83 26.75
N ASP A 325 -10.90 7.54 26.72
CA ASP A 325 -11.43 6.90 25.54
C ASP A 325 -12.80 7.45 25.17
N ILE A 326 -13.04 7.65 23.87
CA ILE A 326 -14.33 8.10 23.35
C ILE A 326 -15.22 6.88 23.18
N GLU A 327 -16.29 6.80 23.96
CA GLU A 327 -17.15 5.60 24.05
C GLU A 327 -18.24 5.55 22.97
N HIS A 328 -18.59 6.68 22.38
CA HIS A 328 -19.76 6.76 21.49
C HIS A 328 -19.50 7.57 20.23
N TRP A 329 -20.08 7.13 19.13
CA TRP A 329 -20.20 7.90 17.91
C TRP A 329 -21.28 8.99 18.04
N PRO A 330 -21.19 10.12 17.31
CA PRO A 330 -20.12 10.50 16.38
C PRO A 330 -18.87 11.04 17.07
N VAL A 331 -17.78 11.15 16.32
CA VAL A 331 -16.52 11.71 16.76
C VAL A 331 -16.14 12.89 15.87
N TYR A 332 -15.60 13.95 16.49
CA TYR A 332 -15.06 15.10 15.79
C TYR A 332 -13.58 15.25 16.11
N GLY A 333 -12.75 15.49 15.13
CA GLY A 333 -11.33 15.71 15.31
C GLY A 333 -10.73 16.46 14.13
N TRP A 334 -9.50 16.91 14.27
CA TRP A 334 -8.76 17.48 13.15
C TRP A 334 -8.54 16.44 12.07
N ASN A 335 -8.39 16.87 10.82
CA ASN A 335 -8.16 15.97 9.70
C ASN A 335 -6.96 15.05 9.97
N TYR A 336 -5.89 15.57 10.56
CA TYR A 336 -4.70 14.79 10.89
C TYR A 336 -4.88 13.79 12.05
N ASP A 337 -5.90 13.92 12.88
CA ASP A 337 -6.19 13.01 14.00
C ASP A 337 -7.04 11.80 13.56
N VAL A 338 -7.83 11.97 12.50
CA VAL A 338 -8.80 10.95 12.05
C VAL A 338 -8.14 9.87 11.23
N LEU A 339 -7.36 9.06 11.89
CA LEU A 339 -6.77 7.89 11.30
C LEU A 339 -7.62 6.65 11.49
N ILE A 340 -7.74 5.89 10.45
CA ILE A 340 -8.41 4.60 10.50
C ILE A 340 -7.36 3.51 10.56
N GLY A 341 -7.03 3.04 11.76
CA GLY A 341 -6.15 1.89 11.96
C GLY A 341 -4.67 2.15 11.70
N GLY A 342 -4.27 3.42 11.75
CA GLY A 342 -2.86 3.79 11.59
C GLY A 342 -2.04 3.51 12.85
N LEU A 343 -0.74 3.36 12.63
CA LEU A 343 0.24 3.28 13.70
C LEU A 343 0.94 4.63 13.80
N TYR A 344 0.95 5.21 14.97
CA TYR A 344 1.87 6.29 15.26
C TYR A 344 3.30 5.75 15.32
N PRO A 345 4.32 6.58 15.10
CA PRO A 345 5.72 6.13 15.05
C PRO A 345 6.22 5.44 16.32
N ASP A 346 5.60 5.73 17.47
CA ASP A 346 5.89 5.14 18.78
C ASP A 346 5.09 3.87 19.09
N GLN A 347 4.18 3.49 18.22
CA GLN A 347 3.33 2.32 18.39
C GLN A 347 3.91 1.11 17.65
N LYS A 348 3.85 -0.05 18.28
CA LYS A 348 4.21 -1.33 17.68
C LYS A 348 3.06 -1.89 16.84
N ALA A 349 3.41 -2.49 15.72
CA ALA A 349 2.47 -3.19 14.88
C ALA A 349 2.17 -4.61 15.39
N GLU A 350 1.10 -5.22 14.90
CA GLU A 350 0.74 -6.59 15.27
C GLU A 350 1.84 -7.61 14.91
N TRP A 351 2.56 -7.38 13.82
CA TRP A 351 3.67 -8.24 13.41
C TRP A 351 4.89 -8.16 14.33
N ASP A 352 5.09 -7.06 15.05
CA ASP A 352 6.12 -6.94 16.08
C ASP A 352 5.87 -7.90 17.26
N TYR A 353 4.63 -8.34 17.41
CA TYR A 353 4.22 -9.35 18.38
C TYR A 353 4.06 -10.75 17.78
N GLY A 354 4.54 -10.95 16.56
CA GLY A 354 4.51 -12.24 15.87
C GLY A 354 3.16 -12.60 15.24
N LEU A 355 2.23 -11.65 15.10
CA LEU A 355 1.00 -11.82 14.32
C LEU A 355 1.31 -11.60 12.85
N ARG A 356 1.54 -12.67 12.11
CA ARG A 356 1.84 -12.63 10.68
C ARG A 356 0.58 -12.35 9.89
N GLY A 357 0.66 -11.36 9.00
CA GLY A 357 -0.47 -11.02 8.14
C GLY A 357 -0.53 -11.85 6.86
N TYR A 358 -1.73 -12.01 6.37
CA TYR A 358 -2.06 -12.41 5.00
C TYR A 358 -3.08 -11.41 4.48
N THR A 359 -2.97 -11.01 3.24
CA THR A 359 -3.99 -10.19 2.60
C THR A 359 -4.10 -10.49 1.12
N MET A 360 -5.26 -10.20 0.57
CA MET A 360 -5.55 -10.17 -0.85
C MET A 360 -6.43 -8.94 -1.09
N GLU A 361 -6.06 -8.10 -2.05
CA GLU A 361 -6.92 -6.99 -2.44
C GLU A 361 -7.10 -6.94 -3.95
N LEU A 362 -8.37 -6.99 -4.38
CA LEU A 362 -8.80 -6.87 -5.77
C LEU A 362 -9.82 -5.74 -5.88
N ALA A 363 -9.68 -4.92 -6.91
CA ALA A 363 -10.65 -3.89 -7.27
C ALA A 363 -11.58 -4.38 -8.37
N PHE A 364 -12.87 -4.03 -8.27
CA PHE A 364 -13.92 -4.37 -9.21
C PHE A 364 -14.71 -3.10 -9.57
N PRO A 365 -15.37 -3.01 -10.74
CA PRO A 365 -16.30 -1.93 -11.01
C PRO A 365 -17.33 -1.84 -9.89
N VAL A 366 -17.57 -0.64 -9.34
CA VAL A 366 -18.54 -0.48 -8.23
C VAL A 366 -19.94 -0.90 -8.61
N THR A 367 -20.30 -0.85 -9.90
CA THR A 367 -21.57 -1.35 -10.45
C THR A 367 -21.77 -2.85 -10.25
N MET A 368 -20.69 -3.60 -10.00
CA MET A 368 -20.73 -5.04 -9.73
C MET A 368 -20.66 -5.38 -8.24
N ALA A 369 -20.60 -4.39 -7.34
CA ALA A 369 -20.37 -4.58 -5.93
C ALA A 369 -21.29 -5.64 -5.28
N ASN A 370 -22.61 -5.51 -5.46
CA ASN A 370 -23.56 -6.45 -4.88
C ASN A 370 -23.41 -7.88 -5.42
N LYS A 371 -23.19 -8.02 -6.74
CA LYS A 371 -22.99 -9.33 -7.38
C LYS A 371 -21.74 -10.01 -6.85
N MET A 372 -20.63 -9.26 -6.77
CA MET A 372 -19.35 -9.76 -6.27
C MET A 372 -19.45 -10.15 -4.79
N LEU A 373 -19.99 -9.30 -3.91
CA LEU A 373 -20.12 -9.62 -2.49
C LEU A 373 -21.06 -10.81 -2.23
N LYS A 374 -22.15 -10.93 -2.98
CA LYS A 374 -23.02 -12.13 -2.92
C LYS A 374 -22.25 -13.40 -3.31
N ARG A 375 -21.38 -13.30 -4.33
CA ARG A 375 -20.55 -14.43 -4.75
C ARG A 375 -19.54 -14.82 -3.67
N VAL A 376 -18.90 -13.84 -3.05
CA VAL A 376 -18.03 -14.09 -1.88
C VAL A 376 -18.80 -14.79 -0.78
N ARG A 377 -20.01 -14.34 -0.42
CA ARG A 377 -20.85 -14.98 0.58
C ARG A 377 -21.16 -16.44 0.24
N GLN A 378 -21.48 -16.75 -1.01
CA GLN A 378 -21.73 -18.13 -1.46
C GLN A 378 -20.50 -19.03 -1.27
N LEU A 379 -19.29 -18.51 -1.56
CA LEU A 379 -18.03 -19.24 -1.38
C LEU A 379 -17.76 -19.50 0.11
N PHE A 380 -18.00 -18.52 0.97
CA PHE A 380 -17.91 -18.70 2.42
C PHE A 380 -18.88 -19.78 2.93
N ASP A 381 -20.14 -19.70 2.52
CA ASP A 381 -21.17 -20.66 2.95
C ASP A 381 -20.86 -22.08 2.45
N ALA A 382 -20.27 -22.23 1.26
CA ALA A 382 -19.86 -23.50 0.72
C ALA A 382 -18.73 -24.16 1.54
N GLU A 383 -17.75 -23.35 2.01
CA GLU A 383 -16.67 -23.85 2.87
C GLU A 383 -17.20 -24.22 4.27
N LEU A 384 -18.05 -23.39 4.84
CA LEU A 384 -18.66 -23.68 6.15
C LEU A 384 -19.48 -24.98 6.14
N LYS A 385 -20.22 -25.27 5.05
CA LYS A 385 -20.99 -26.53 4.89
C LYS A 385 -20.09 -27.76 4.83
N LYS A 386 -18.84 -27.63 4.40
CA LYS A 386 -17.86 -28.72 4.41
C LYS A 386 -17.22 -28.94 5.79
N GLY A 387 -17.60 -28.16 6.80
CA GLY A 387 -16.95 -28.16 8.11
C GLY A 387 -15.56 -27.57 8.10
N ILE A 388 -15.17 -26.89 7.02
CA ILE A 388 -13.89 -26.21 6.90
C ILE A 388 -14.02 -24.84 7.54
N VAL A 389 -13.14 -24.56 8.47
CA VAL A 389 -13.11 -23.29 9.16
C VAL A 389 -12.14 -22.37 8.45
N MET A 390 -12.63 -21.22 8.06
CA MET A 390 -11.77 -20.14 7.62
C MET A 390 -11.11 -19.52 8.84
N THR A 391 -9.88 -19.06 8.68
CA THR A 391 -9.26 -18.21 9.71
C THR A 391 -10.12 -16.97 9.93
N SER A 392 -10.09 -16.46 11.14
CA SER A 392 -10.71 -15.17 11.46
C SER A 392 -10.20 -14.11 10.49
N THR A 393 -11.07 -13.20 10.13
CA THR A 393 -10.66 -11.96 9.49
C THR A 393 -9.69 -11.21 10.42
N TYR A 394 -8.93 -10.29 9.84
CA TYR A 394 -8.15 -9.34 10.61
C TYR A 394 -9.05 -8.65 11.65
N ARG A 395 -8.49 -8.10 12.72
CA ARG A 395 -9.27 -7.43 13.79
C ARG A 395 -10.22 -6.33 13.31
N SER A 396 -10.05 -5.82 12.11
CA SER A 396 -10.94 -4.86 11.46
C SER A 396 -12.01 -5.48 10.58
N GLY A 397 -12.09 -6.82 10.50
CA GLY A 397 -12.94 -7.51 9.54
C GLY A 397 -12.41 -7.43 8.11
N ILE A 398 -13.22 -7.85 7.13
CA ILE A 398 -12.91 -7.67 5.70
C ILE A 398 -13.10 -6.19 5.38
N ASN A 399 -12.04 -5.54 4.92
CA ASN A 399 -12.06 -4.12 4.64
C ASN A 399 -12.50 -3.87 3.18
N ILE A 400 -13.60 -3.18 3.02
CA ILE A 400 -14.14 -2.82 1.71
C ILE A 400 -14.01 -1.30 1.56
N LYS A 401 -13.19 -0.91 0.60
CA LYS A 401 -12.89 0.47 0.25
C LYS A 401 -13.53 0.82 -1.10
N PHE A 402 -13.55 2.07 -1.41
CA PHE A 402 -14.11 2.58 -2.66
C PHE A 402 -13.14 3.54 -3.32
N GLY A 403 -13.11 3.55 -4.65
CA GLY A 403 -12.23 4.41 -5.41
C GLY A 403 -12.98 5.15 -6.50
N LYS A 404 -12.87 6.50 -6.49
CA LYS A 404 -13.31 7.32 -7.61
C LYS A 404 -12.46 6.97 -8.83
N ALA A 405 -13.11 6.89 -9.98
CA ALA A 405 -12.39 6.67 -11.23
C ALA A 405 -11.32 7.75 -11.47
N TYR A 406 -10.11 7.31 -11.73
CA TYR A 406 -8.96 8.15 -12.00
C TYR A 406 -8.21 7.59 -13.21
N PHE A 407 -7.76 8.43 -14.12
CA PHE A 407 -7.08 7.96 -15.30
C PHE A 407 -5.55 7.94 -15.11
N ASP A 408 -5.00 6.75 -15.07
CA ASP A 408 -3.57 6.44 -15.20
C ASP A 408 -3.44 5.12 -15.99
N LEU A 409 -2.24 4.56 -16.12
CA LEU A 409 -2.05 3.35 -16.93
C LEU A 409 -2.22 2.06 -16.14
N LEU A 410 -1.83 2.02 -14.86
CA LEU A 410 -1.75 0.79 -14.06
C LEU A 410 -2.49 0.85 -12.73
N GLY A 411 -3.15 1.95 -12.39
CA GLY A 411 -3.89 2.10 -11.13
C GLY A 411 -5.12 1.20 -11.05
N GLN A 412 -5.53 0.89 -9.84
CA GLN A 412 -6.67 0.00 -9.59
C GLN A 412 -8.02 0.58 -10.02
N VAL A 413 -8.14 1.90 -10.08
CA VAL A 413 -9.39 2.62 -10.40
C VAL A 413 -9.35 3.29 -11.77
N THR A 414 -8.34 2.96 -12.60
CA THR A 414 -8.20 3.56 -13.93
C THR A 414 -9.35 3.17 -14.84
N TYR A 415 -9.73 4.07 -15.74
CA TYR A 415 -10.70 3.76 -16.80
C TYR A 415 -10.12 2.67 -17.71
N ASN A 416 -10.94 1.67 -17.97
CA ASN A 416 -10.59 0.58 -18.86
C ASN A 416 -11.86 0.06 -19.51
N THR A 417 -11.82 -0.13 -20.81
CA THR A 417 -12.92 -0.70 -21.59
C THR A 417 -12.56 -2.06 -22.20
N ALA A 418 -11.32 -2.53 -22.05
CA ALA A 418 -10.84 -3.78 -22.62
C ALA A 418 -11.57 -5.01 -22.07
N ASP A 419 -12.00 -4.95 -20.81
CA ASP A 419 -12.78 -5.99 -20.13
C ASP A 419 -14.29 -5.88 -20.35
N GLY A 420 -14.75 -4.87 -21.11
CA GLY A 420 -16.16 -4.61 -21.38
C GLY A 420 -16.97 -4.12 -20.16
N ALA A 421 -16.32 -3.77 -19.05
CA ALA A 421 -16.97 -3.33 -17.83
C ALA A 421 -16.98 -1.79 -17.71
N ASP A 422 -18.01 -1.27 -17.01
CA ASP A 422 -18.14 0.16 -16.72
C ASP A 422 -17.41 0.52 -15.41
N TRP A 423 -16.21 1.10 -15.55
CA TRP A 423 -15.42 1.66 -14.45
C TRP A 423 -15.65 3.16 -14.21
N SER A 424 -16.49 3.80 -15.01
CA SER A 424 -16.69 5.26 -14.96
C SER A 424 -17.25 5.75 -13.62
N LYS A 425 -18.02 4.90 -12.93
CA LYS A 425 -18.54 5.17 -11.59
C LYS A 425 -17.55 4.88 -10.47
N GLY A 426 -16.34 4.41 -10.81
CA GLY A 426 -15.31 4.04 -9.85
C GLY A 426 -15.32 2.55 -9.49
N ALA A 427 -14.59 2.22 -8.44
CA ALA A 427 -14.33 0.85 -8.03
C ALA A 427 -14.76 0.56 -6.60
N ILE A 428 -15.09 -0.70 -6.33
CA ILE A 428 -15.07 -1.31 -5.01
C ILE A 428 -13.77 -2.11 -4.87
N MET A 429 -13.05 -1.91 -3.78
CA MET A 429 -11.78 -2.56 -3.47
C MET A 429 -11.99 -3.50 -2.29
N PHE A 430 -11.91 -4.78 -2.58
CA PHE A 430 -12.13 -5.87 -1.63
C PHE A 430 -10.80 -6.28 -1.04
N ASP A 431 -10.50 -5.77 0.16
CA ASP A 431 -9.29 -6.05 0.93
C ASP A 431 -9.61 -7.10 1.99
N PHE A 432 -9.09 -8.30 1.81
CA PHE A 432 -9.33 -9.43 2.67
C PHE A 432 -8.11 -9.76 3.53
N PRO A 433 -7.86 -9.02 4.62
CA PRO A 433 -6.78 -9.31 5.54
C PRO A 433 -7.15 -10.46 6.47
N SER A 434 -6.16 -11.27 6.79
CA SER A 434 -6.27 -12.36 7.76
C SER A 434 -4.94 -12.54 8.48
N TYR A 435 -4.92 -13.38 9.50
CA TYR A 435 -3.70 -13.78 10.17
C TYR A 435 -3.23 -15.14 9.71
N ARG A 436 -1.93 -15.26 9.45
CA ARG A 436 -1.27 -16.55 9.28
C ARG A 436 -0.93 -17.15 10.64
N PRO A 437 -1.03 -18.48 10.79
CA PRO A 437 -0.54 -19.16 11.99
C PRO A 437 0.96 -18.91 12.21
N THR A 438 1.42 -19.21 13.42
CA THR A 438 2.85 -19.19 13.76
C THR A 438 3.66 -20.05 12.79
N VAL A 439 4.92 -19.68 12.53
CA VAL A 439 5.85 -20.43 11.67
C VAL A 439 5.89 -21.90 12.07
N GLY A 440 5.81 -22.79 11.09
CA GLY A 440 5.73 -24.24 11.27
C GLY A 440 4.32 -24.81 11.22
N ASP A 441 3.31 -23.97 11.25
CA ASP A 441 1.90 -24.35 11.21
C ASP A 441 1.18 -23.90 9.91
N GLU A 442 1.92 -23.58 8.86
CA GLU A 442 1.39 -23.09 7.58
C GLU A 442 0.32 -24.00 6.98
N LYS A 443 0.41 -25.31 7.23
CA LYS A 443 -0.61 -26.28 6.78
C LYS A 443 -1.99 -26.08 7.41
N ARG A 444 -2.07 -25.27 8.47
CA ARG A 444 -3.30 -25.05 9.24
C ARG A 444 -4.02 -23.75 8.87
N PHE A 445 -3.37 -22.90 8.11
CA PHE A 445 -3.99 -21.77 7.48
C PHE A 445 -4.74 -22.25 6.23
N ASN A 446 -6.03 -21.93 6.13
CA ASN A 446 -6.81 -22.31 4.94
C ASN A 446 -6.44 -21.42 3.73
N GLU A 447 -5.16 -21.29 3.45
CA GLU A 447 -4.64 -20.57 2.29
C GLU A 447 -5.23 -21.07 0.97
N PRO A 448 -5.44 -22.40 0.78
CA PRO A 448 -6.14 -22.89 -0.40
C PRO A 448 -7.53 -22.29 -0.63
N PHE A 449 -8.26 -21.95 0.43
CA PHE A 449 -9.54 -21.26 0.28
C PHE A 449 -9.35 -19.84 -0.28
N TYR A 450 -8.39 -19.08 0.25
CA TYR A 450 -8.10 -17.72 -0.22
C TYR A 450 -7.65 -17.72 -1.67
N HIS A 451 -6.83 -18.67 -2.07
CA HIS A 451 -6.44 -18.86 -3.47
C HIS A 451 -7.64 -19.19 -4.36
N ARG A 452 -8.52 -20.09 -3.93
CA ARG A 452 -9.76 -20.38 -4.68
C ARG A 452 -10.68 -19.16 -4.76
N LEU A 453 -10.81 -18.41 -3.67
CA LEU A 453 -11.59 -17.17 -3.63
C LEU A 453 -11.05 -16.16 -4.65
N ALA A 454 -9.75 -15.85 -4.58
CA ALA A 454 -9.10 -14.94 -5.52
C ALA A 454 -9.30 -15.40 -6.97
N ASN A 455 -8.98 -16.66 -7.26
CA ASN A 455 -9.10 -17.23 -8.60
C ASN A 455 -10.53 -17.17 -9.14
N THR A 456 -11.52 -17.53 -8.31
CA THR A 456 -12.93 -17.45 -8.68
C THR A 456 -13.35 -16.01 -9.02
N LEU A 457 -12.95 -15.04 -8.19
CA LEU A 457 -13.28 -13.65 -8.43
C LEU A 457 -12.60 -13.10 -9.70
N ILE A 458 -11.34 -13.48 -9.95
CA ILE A 458 -10.61 -13.08 -11.17
C ILE A 458 -11.25 -13.68 -12.44
N ASP A 459 -11.78 -14.89 -12.34
CA ASP A 459 -12.38 -15.58 -13.51
C ASP A 459 -13.81 -15.11 -13.80
N GLU A 460 -14.57 -14.77 -12.76
CA GLU A 460 -15.99 -14.43 -12.90
C GLU A 460 -16.24 -12.92 -13.05
N PHE A 461 -15.26 -12.07 -12.70
CA PHE A 461 -15.42 -10.62 -12.71
C PHE A 461 -14.23 -9.91 -13.35
N PRO A 462 -14.44 -8.79 -14.04
CA PRO A 462 -13.36 -7.87 -14.38
C PRO A 462 -12.78 -7.31 -13.09
N CYS A 463 -11.47 -7.45 -12.91
CA CYS A 463 -10.80 -7.00 -11.69
C CYS A 463 -9.38 -6.53 -11.94
N ARG A 464 -8.83 -5.77 -10.99
CA ARG A 464 -7.44 -5.32 -10.96
C ARG A 464 -6.82 -5.58 -9.59
N PRO A 465 -5.55 -6.01 -9.54
CA PRO A 465 -4.89 -6.30 -8.28
C PRO A 465 -4.40 -5.02 -7.60
N HIS A 466 -4.38 -5.01 -6.28
CA HIS A 466 -3.57 -4.07 -5.52
C HIS A 466 -2.11 -4.52 -5.54
N TRP A 467 -1.20 -3.64 -5.95
CA TRP A 467 0.19 -4.01 -6.28
C TRP A 467 1.07 -4.43 -5.08
N THR A 468 0.63 -4.18 -3.84
CA THR A 468 1.39 -4.56 -2.64
C THR A 468 0.77 -5.69 -1.84
N LYS A 469 -0.42 -6.19 -2.23
CA LYS A 469 -1.25 -7.04 -1.36
C LYS A 469 -1.61 -8.41 -1.95
N ASN A 470 -0.99 -8.81 -3.03
CA ASN A 470 -1.31 -10.07 -3.70
C ASN A 470 -0.06 -10.92 -3.95
N THR A 471 -0.24 -12.24 -4.01
CA THR A 471 0.81 -13.19 -4.37
C THR A 471 1.18 -13.09 -5.85
N ARG A 472 2.35 -13.61 -6.23
CA ARG A 472 2.79 -13.71 -7.64
C ARG A 472 1.74 -14.39 -8.53
N ASP A 473 1.11 -15.46 -8.04
CA ASP A 473 0.07 -16.20 -8.77
C ASP A 473 -1.18 -15.35 -9.03
N VAL A 474 -1.63 -14.59 -8.03
CA VAL A 474 -2.76 -13.67 -8.17
C VAL A 474 -2.44 -12.58 -9.18
N PHE A 475 -1.21 -12.02 -9.17
CA PHE A 475 -0.78 -11.05 -10.17
C PHE A 475 -0.78 -11.65 -11.57
N ALA A 476 -0.14 -12.79 -11.77
CA ALA A 476 -0.06 -13.46 -13.07
C ALA A 476 -1.46 -13.77 -13.64
N ARG A 477 -2.38 -14.24 -12.76
CA ARG A 477 -3.74 -14.54 -13.17
C ARG A 477 -4.57 -13.30 -13.49
N SER A 478 -4.43 -12.22 -12.70
CA SER A 478 -5.18 -10.98 -12.89
C SER A 478 -4.64 -10.11 -14.03
N ALA A 479 -3.39 -10.34 -14.48
CA ALA A 479 -2.78 -9.58 -15.57
C ALA A 479 -3.62 -9.61 -16.87
N LYS A 480 -4.37 -10.70 -17.12
CA LYS A 480 -5.28 -10.83 -18.27
C LYS A 480 -6.42 -9.79 -18.29
N ASN A 481 -6.75 -9.20 -17.13
CA ASN A 481 -7.80 -8.20 -16.98
C ASN A 481 -7.26 -6.76 -17.12
N LEU A 482 -5.96 -6.58 -17.31
CA LEU A 482 -5.36 -5.29 -17.57
C LEU A 482 -5.52 -4.91 -19.04
N ASP A 483 -5.65 -3.60 -19.31
CA ASP A 483 -5.78 -3.09 -20.67
C ASP A 483 -4.46 -3.27 -21.45
N PRO A 484 -4.45 -4.04 -22.58
CA PRO A 484 -3.23 -4.23 -23.37
C PRO A 484 -2.69 -2.93 -23.94
N GLY A 485 -3.56 -1.95 -24.27
CA GLY A 485 -3.16 -0.63 -24.74
C GLY A 485 -2.44 0.16 -23.64
N HIS A 486 -2.95 0.13 -22.41
CA HIS A 486 -2.27 0.76 -21.26
C HIS A 486 -0.93 0.09 -20.96
N LEU A 487 -0.85 -1.23 -21.02
CA LEU A 487 0.42 -1.95 -20.85
C LEU A 487 1.45 -1.57 -21.93
N ALA A 488 1.02 -1.46 -23.19
CA ALA A 488 1.91 -1.05 -24.28
C ALA A 488 2.42 0.37 -24.11
N ARG A 489 1.54 1.32 -23.73
CA ARG A 489 1.89 2.71 -23.43
C ARG A 489 2.87 2.80 -22.26
N PHE A 490 2.60 2.09 -21.17
CA PHE A 490 3.50 2.04 -20.02
C PHE A 490 4.86 1.48 -20.40
N LYS A 491 4.90 0.39 -21.18
CA LYS A 491 6.14 -0.22 -21.67
C LYS A 491 6.97 0.76 -22.49
N ALA A 492 6.34 1.59 -23.31
CA ALA A 492 7.02 2.61 -24.11
C ALA A 492 7.67 3.69 -23.22
N VAL A 493 6.96 4.20 -22.21
CA VAL A 493 7.52 5.17 -21.26
C VAL A 493 8.64 4.53 -20.44
N ARG A 494 8.43 3.31 -19.93
CA ARG A 494 9.46 2.57 -19.18
C ARG A 494 10.76 2.44 -19.98
N ALA A 495 10.68 2.13 -21.28
CA ALA A 495 11.87 2.01 -22.12
C ALA A 495 12.67 3.31 -22.26
N GLN A 496 12.02 4.47 -22.10
CA GLN A 496 12.69 5.78 -22.10
C GLN A 496 13.35 6.09 -20.74
N PHE A 497 12.68 5.71 -19.64
CA PHE A 497 13.18 5.97 -18.28
C PHE A 497 14.21 4.94 -17.84
N ASP A 498 14.04 3.68 -18.20
CA ASP A 498 14.93 2.58 -17.82
C ASP A 498 15.28 1.68 -19.00
N PRO A 499 16.06 2.16 -19.98
CA PRO A 499 16.39 1.39 -21.19
C PRO A 499 17.18 0.11 -20.90
N LYS A 500 17.94 0.07 -19.80
CA LYS A 500 18.79 -1.07 -19.40
C LYS A 500 18.10 -2.03 -18.43
N GLY A 501 16.90 -1.72 -17.95
CA GLY A 501 16.18 -2.55 -16.99
C GLY A 501 16.81 -2.58 -15.60
N ILE A 502 17.42 -1.47 -15.16
CA ILE A 502 18.01 -1.34 -13.81
C ILE A 502 16.95 -1.54 -12.73
N TYR A 503 15.71 -1.12 -13.00
CA TYR A 503 14.57 -1.22 -12.09
C TYR A 503 13.71 -2.48 -12.30
N ARG A 504 14.19 -3.46 -13.05
CA ARG A 504 13.50 -4.73 -13.26
C ARG A 504 13.10 -5.37 -11.93
N ASN A 505 11.85 -5.80 -11.84
CA ASN A 505 11.28 -6.49 -10.68
C ASN A 505 10.27 -7.56 -11.12
N VAL A 506 9.84 -8.39 -10.18
CA VAL A 506 8.90 -9.50 -10.42
C VAL A 506 7.59 -9.02 -11.05
N ILE A 507 7.04 -7.87 -10.64
CA ILE A 507 5.80 -7.35 -11.25
C ILE A 507 6.03 -7.03 -12.73
N GLY A 508 7.13 -6.35 -13.06
CA GLY A 508 7.47 -6.02 -14.44
C GLY A 508 7.67 -7.25 -15.32
N GLU A 509 8.19 -8.34 -14.76
CA GLU A 509 8.32 -9.62 -15.44
C GLU A 509 6.97 -10.27 -15.71
N ILE A 510 6.10 -10.34 -14.71
CA ILE A 510 4.74 -10.86 -14.83
C ILE A 510 3.94 -10.08 -15.90
N LEU A 511 4.15 -8.77 -15.98
CA LEU A 511 3.48 -7.90 -16.96
C LEU A 511 4.12 -7.91 -18.35
N GLY A 512 5.22 -8.63 -18.55
CA GLY A 512 5.88 -8.78 -19.85
C GLY A 512 6.62 -7.52 -20.32
N PHE A 513 7.17 -6.75 -19.40
CA PHE A 513 7.92 -5.53 -19.72
C PHE A 513 9.40 -5.80 -20.03
N TYR A 514 9.89 -7.00 -19.76
CA TYR A 514 11.28 -7.44 -19.97
C TYR A 514 11.37 -8.70 -20.80
#